data_feea3e60ba612ce52c075481b5f1d4d4
#
_entry.id   feea3e60ba612ce52c075481b5f1d4d4
#
_cell.length_a   1.000
_cell.length_b   1.000
_cell.length_c   1.000
_cell.angle_alpha   90.00
_cell.angle_beta   90.00
_cell.angle_gamma   90.00
#
_symmetry.space_group_name_H-M   'P 1'
#
loop_
_entity.id
_entity.type
_entity.pdbx_description
1 polymer ?
#
loop_
_entity_poly.entity_id
_entity_poly.type
_entity_poly.pdbx_seq_one_letter_code
_entity_poly.pdbx_strand_id
1 'polypeptide(L)'
;MASTKSREPISAADIPRIFDDACVNTLAAIGRLPATADRKCFAEGVREAARIYAQEARAPTVNELRAEIAALYAAAERKRCGQVADLLEKLSSKARELLSTRSTRLNLELPTSDDLRDPPQQQNASEAVLRLCQFGGRYVEGRRRPSGKRSRTWRPYLVAPEPCRHLPKRDAELNFIMWLQFAWLETSGAKPNLAANRALNREIRGAFARMTAECLRLIGASHADAVGLINELNERRRKKSPVRY
;
A
#
# COMPACT_ATOMS: atom_id res chain seq x y z
N MET A 1 5.32 10.02 -27.21
CA MET A 1 4.96 9.80 -25.81
C MET A 1 4.82 8.31 -25.59
N ALA A 2 5.79 7.65 -24.97
CA ALA A 2 5.76 6.22 -24.72
C ALA A 2 4.80 5.98 -23.55
N SER A 3 3.72 5.25 -23.81
CA SER A 3 2.79 4.75 -22.80
C SER A 3 3.57 3.87 -21.83
N THR A 4 3.82 4.33 -20.62
CA THR A 4 4.32 3.52 -19.52
C THR A 4 3.22 2.52 -19.16
N LYS A 5 3.23 1.35 -19.83
CA LYS A 5 2.46 0.19 -19.35
C LYS A 5 2.89 -0.05 -17.90
N SER A 6 2.03 0.27 -16.95
CA SER A 6 2.14 -0.15 -15.56
C SER A 6 2.27 -1.67 -15.60
N ARG A 7 3.47 -2.19 -15.29
CA ARG A 7 3.65 -3.63 -15.12
C ARG A 7 2.81 -4.06 -13.93
N GLU A 8 2.03 -5.13 -14.12
CA GLU A 8 1.31 -5.73 -13.00
C GLU A 8 2.29 -6.11 -11.88
N PRO A 9 1.91 -5.87 -10.63
CA PRO A 9 2.74 -6.26 -9.49
C PRO A 9 2.97 -7.78 -9.52
N ILE A 10 4.18 -8.18 -9.12
CA ILE A 10 4.59 -9.59 -9.03
C ILE A 10 3.54 -10.44 -8.31
N SER A 11 3.27 -11.64 -8.78
CA SER A 11 2.41 -12.61 -8.08
C SER A 11 3.17 -13.29 -6.95
N ALA A 12 2.51 -13.52 -5.82
CA ALA A 12 3.09 -14.28 -4.70
C ALA A 12 3.53 -15.69 -5.13
N ALA A 13 2.85 -16.29 -6.10
CA ALA A 13 3.20 -17.60 -6.66
C ALA A 13 4.52 -17.59 -7.47
N ASP A 14 4.89 -16.46 -8.05
CA ASP A 14 6.11 -16.33 -8.85
C ASP A 14 7.36 -16.06 -8.00
N ILE A 15 7.20 -15.66 -6.73
CA ILE A 15 8.30 -15.25 -5.87
C ILE A 15 9.38 -16.34 -5.72
N PRO A 16 9.05 -17.63 -5.45
CA PRO A 16 10.08 -18.66 -5.33
C PRO A 16 10.87 -18.88 -6.61
N ARG A 17 10.25 -18.67 -7.77
CA ARG A 17 10.90 -18.80 -9.07
C ARG A 17 11.80 -17.61 -9.39
N ILE A 18 11.37 -16.40 -9.01
CA ILE A 18 12.13 -15.16 -9.27
C ILE A 18 13.32 -15.05 -8.32
N PHE A 19 13.09 -15.38 -7.05
CA PHE A 19 14.11 -15.38 -6.00
C PHE A 19 14.52 -16.82 -5.66
N ASP A 20 14.95 -17.56 -6.69
CA ASP A 20 15.60 -18.86 -6.49
C ASP A 20 16.96 -18.70 -5.79
N ASP A 21 17.55 -19.80 -5.39
CA ASP A 21 18.80 -19.76 -4.61
C ASP A 21 19.98 -19.16 -5.42
N ALA A 22 20.00 -19.35 -6.76
CA ALA A 22 21.01 -18.76 -7.62
C ALA A 22 20.87 -17.24 -7.68
N CYS A 23 19.64 -16.74 -7.84
CA CYS A 23 19.33 -15.32 -7.82
C CYS A 23 19.70 -14.69 -6.46
N VAL A 24 19.30 -15.33 -5.34
CA VAL A 24 19.59 -14.81 -4.00
C VAL A 24 21.10 -14.80 -3.73
N ASN A 25 21.85 -15.79 -4.17
CA ASN A 25 23.31 -15.79 -4.07
C ASN A 25 23.94 -14.62 -4.87
N THR A 26 23.40 -14.32 -6.05
CA THR A 26 23.81 -13.17 -6.84
C THR A 26 23.51 -11.85 -6.11
N LEU A 27 22.31 -11.71 -5.54
CA LEU A 27 21.92 -10.52 -4.76
C LEU A 27 22.83 -10.35 -3.54
N ALA A 28 23.14 -11.42 -2.83
CA ALA A 28 24.05 -11.39 -1.70
C ALA A 28 25.48 -10.97 -2.09
N ALA A 29 25.97 -11.40 -3.26
CA ALA A 29 27.24 -10.98 -3.80
C ALA A 29 27.25 -9.48 -4.19
N ILE A 30 26.20 -9.01 -4.89
CA ILE A 30 26.03 -7.58 -5.23
C ILE A 30 26.00 -6.72 -3.96
N GLY A 31 25.28 -7.17 -2.95
CA GLY A 31 25.15 -6.51 -1.65
C GLY A 31 26.43 -6.59 -0.81
N ARG A 32 27.37 -7.48 -1.14
CA ARG A 32 28.54 -7.82 -0.32
C ARG A 32 28.16 -8.33 1.07
N LEU A 33 27.15 -9.24 1.10
CA LEU A 33 26.78 -9.92 2.33
C LEU A 33 27.99 -10.71 2.87
N PRO A 34 28.32 -10.62 4.18
CA PRO A 34 29.45 -11.34 4.75
C PRO A 34 29.42 -12.84 4.44
N ALA A 35 30.59 -13.45 4.28
CA ALA A 35 30.70 -14.88 3.99
C ALA A 35 30.15 -15.75 5.14
N THR A 36 30.19 -15.24 6.36
CA THR A 36 29.66 -15.86 7.58
C THR A 36 28.15 -15.75 7.73
N ALA A 37 27.47 -14.99 6.86
CA ALA A 37 26.02 -14.80 6.93
C ALA A 37 25.26 -16.06 6.49
N ASP A 38 24.18 -16.35 7.20
CA ASP A 38 23.28 -17.47 6.84
C ASP A 38 22.53 -17.16 5.53
N ARG A 39 22.98 -17.81 4.45
CA ARG A 39 22.42 -17.65 3.11
C ARG A 39 20.98 -18.10 3.01
N LYS A 40 20.61 -19.14 3.75
CA LYS A 40 19.25 -19.67 3.76
C LYS A 40 18.30 -18.70 4.44
N CYS A 41 18.68 -18.20 5.60
CA CYS A 41 17.91 -17.15 6.30
C CYS A 41 17.77 -15.89 5.44
N PHE A 42 18.84 -15.46 4.76
CA PHE A 42 18.76 -14.33 3.83
C PHE A 42 17.78 -14.57 2.69
N ALA A 43 17.80 -15.78 2.08
CA ALA A 43 16.88 -16.13 1.01
C ALA A 43 15.41 -16.07 1.46
N GLU A 44 15.12 -16.60 2.63
CA GLU A 44 13.79 -16.57 3.23
C GLU A 44 13.34 -15.11 3.50
N GLY A 45 14.22 -14.29 4.05
CA GLY A 45 13.94 -12.88 4.31
C GLY A 45 13.68 -12.05 3.04
N VAL A 46 14.45 -12.30 1.97
CA VAL A 46 14.22 -11.63 0.66
C VAL A 46 12.88 -12.07 0.05
N ARG A 47 12.55 -13.36 0.12
CA ARG A 47 11.26 -13.88 -0.38
C ARG A 47 10.09 -13.32 0.42
N GLU A 48 10.24 -13.19 1.74
CA GLU A 48 9.20 -12.62 2.59
C GLU A 48 9.01 -11.11 2.30
N ALA A 49 10.08 -10.36 2.15
CA ALA A 49 10.00 -8.97 1.72
C ALA A 49 9.24 -8.84 0.39
N ALA A 50 9.50 -9.73 -0.56
CA ALA A 50 8.80 -9.74 -1.85
C ALA A 50 7.32 -10.11 -1.72
N ARG A 51 6.93 -11.00 -0.79
CA ARG A 51 5.50 -11.33 -0.52
C ARG A 51 4.77 -10.13 0.05
N ILE A 52 5.37 -9.46 1.03
CA ILE A 52 4.80 -8.26 1.64
C ILE A 52 4.61 -7.17 0.57
N TYR A 53 5.63 -6.94 -0.27
CA TYR A 53 5.51 -6.02 -1.39
C TYR A 53 4.36 -6.38 -2.34
N ALA A 54 4.25 -7.65 -2.73
CA ALA A 54 3.20 -8.11 -3.64
C ALA A 54 1.79 -7.87 -3.07
N GLN A 55 1.63 -7.99 -1.76
CA GLN A 55 0.37 -7.69 -1.06
C GLN A 55 0.09 -6.18 -1.02
N GLU A 56 1.09 -5.37 -0.65
CA GLU A 56 0.94 -3.92 -0.52
C GLU A 56 0.81 -3.21 -1.87
N ALA A 57 1.54 -3.64 -2.89
CA ALA A 57 1.47 -3.07 -4.23
C ALA A 57 0.10 -3.31 -4.91
N ARG A 58 -0.63 -4.34 -4.49
CA ARG A 58 -2.00 -4.61 -4.92
C ARG A 58 -3.05 -3.91 -4.05
N ALA A 59 -2.65 -3.39 -2.91
CA ALA A 59 -3.57 -2.67 -2.05
C ALA A 59 -4.03 -1.39 -2.75
N PRO A 60 -5.33 -1.07 -2.68
CA PRO A 60 -5.84 0.14 -3.29
C PRO A 60 -5.16 1.37 -2.68
N THR A 61 -4.87 2.33 -3.52
CA THR A 61 -4.39 3.64 -3.08
C THR A 61 -5.47 4.34 -2.24
N VAL A 62 -5.08 5.33 -1.45
CA VAL A 62 -6.05 6.14 -0.68
C VAL A 62 -7.13 6.77 -1.58
N ASN A 63 -6.78 7.14 -2.81
CA ASN A 63 -7.75 7.70 -3.75
C ASN A 63 -8.71 6.64 -4.30
N GLU A 64 -8.24 5.44 -4.61
CA GLU A 64 -9.07 4.30 -5.01
C GLU A 64 -10.00 3.88 -3.88
N LEU A 65 -9.47 3.75 -2.66
CA LEU A 65 -10.27 3.45 -1.48
C LEU A 65 -11.36 4.50 -1.23
N ARG A 66 -11.03 5.81 -1.42
CA ARG A 66 -12.03 6.89 -1.35
C ARG A 66 -13.07 6.76 -2.44
N ALA A 67 -12.68 6.40 -3.65
CA ALA A 67 -13.60 6.20 -4.76
C ALA A 67 -14.55 5.03 -4.51
N GLU A 68 -14.05 3.90 -4.01
CA GLU A 68 -14.87 2.75 -3.63
C GLU A 68 -15.93 3.12 -2.57
N ILE A 69 -15.50 3.76 -1.47
CA ILE A 69 -16.42 4.18 -0.40
C ILE A 69 -17.40 5.27 -0.87
N ALA A 70 -16.96 6.20 -1.73
CA ALA A 70 -17.84 7.22 -2.29
C ALA A 70 -18.88 6.65 -3.24
N ALA A 71 -18.51 5.66 -4.07
CA ALA A 71 -19.44 4.96 -4.94
C ALA A 71 -20.50 4.18 -4.14
N LEU A 72 -20.06 3.47 -3.10
CA LEU A 72 -20.94 2.73 -2.20
C LEU A 72 -21.92 3.68 -1.48
N TYR A 73 -21.42 4.80 -0.94
CA TYR A 73 -22.25 5.84 -0.33
C TYR A 73 -23.31 6.36 -1.30
N ALA A 74 -22.90 6.75 -2.51
CA ALA A 74 -23.81 7.31 -3.51
C ALA A 74 -24.90 6.32 -3.97
N ALA A 75 -24.59 5.03 -4.03
CA ALA A 75 -25.56 3.98 -4.33
C ALA A 75 -26.56 3.81 -3.19
N ALA A 76 -26.08 3.74 -1.94
CA ALA A 76 -26.91 3.61 -0.74
C ALA A 76 -27.82 4.85 -0.53
N GLU A 77 -27.29 6.08 -0.70
CA GLU A 77 -28.05 7.32 -0.62
C GLU A 77 -29.23 7.36 -1.62
N ARG A 78 -29.03 6.78 -2.81
CA ARG A 78 -30.05 6.67 -3.85
C ARG A 78 -30.97 5.46 -3.71
N LYS A 79 -30.82 4.69 -2.63
CA LYS A 79 -31.57 3.45 -2.35
C LYS A 79 -31.49 2.42 -3.48
N ARG A 80 -30.36 2.34 -4.17
CA ARG A 80 -30.11 1.38 -5.25
C ARG A 80 -29.52 0.09 -4.69
N CYS A 81 -30.33 -0.70 -3.98
CA CYS A 81 -29.88 -1.84 -3.21
C CYS A 81 -29.11 -2.89 -4.04
N GLY A 82 -29.57 -3.22 -5.25
CA GLY A 82 -28.82 -4.11 -6.14
C GLY A 82 -27.44 -3.58 -6.51
N GLN A 83 -27.30 -2.27 -6.76
CA GLN A 83 -26.01 -1.65 -7.02
C GLN A 83 -25.12 -1.63 -5.75
N VAL A 84 -25.70 -1.47 -4.57
CA VAL A 84 -24.99 -1.55 -3.29
C VAL A 84 -24.44 -2.96 -3.08
N ALA A 85 -25.24 -4.01 -3.36
CA ALA A 85 -24.82 -5.40 -3.29
C ALA A 85 -23.64 -5.69 -4.22
N ASP A 86 -23.74 -5.28 -5.49
CA ASP A 86 -22.67 -5.47 -6.48
C ASP A 86 -21.38 -4.73 -6.11
N LEU A 87 -21.48 -3.54 -5.51
CA LEU A 87 -20.33 -2.79 -5.03
C LEU A 87 -19.70 -3.43 -3.80
N LEU A 88 -20.50 -3.96 -2.86
CA LEU A 88 -19.99 -4.67 -1.68
C LEU A 88 -19.19 -5.92 -2.10
N GLU A 89 -19.64 -6.67 -3.09
CA GLU A 89 -18.92 -7.83 -3.62
C GLU A 89 -17.57 -7.46 -4.25
N LYS A 90 -17.48 -6.28 -4.85
CA LYS A 90 -16.28 -5.79 -5.56
C LYS A 90 -15.33 -4.98 -4.68
N LEU A 91 -15.70 -4.75 -3.42
CA LEU A 91 -14.83 -3.98 -2.50
C LEU A 91 -13.47 -4.64 -2.33
N SER A 92 -12.44 -3.82 -2.33
CA SER A 92 -11.11 -4.25 -1.95
C SER A 92 -11.06 -4.73 -0.49
N SER A 93 -10.08 -5.57 -0.16
CA SER A 93 -9.89 -6.05 1.22
C SER A 93 -9.74 -4.91 2.22
N LYS A 94 -9.03 -3.83 1.84
CA LYS A 94 -8.87 -2.63 2.70
C LYS A 94 -10.16 -1.85 2.89
N ALA A 95 -11.01 -1.76 1.87
CA ALA A 95 -12.32 -1.13 2.02
C ALA A 95 -13.23 -1.94 2.95
N ARG A 96 -13.21 -3.27 2.83
CA ARG A 96 -13.95 -4.18 3.74
C ARG A 96 -13.45 -4.05 5.18
N GLU A 97 -12.14 -4.05 5.41
CA GLU A 97 -11.52 -3.85 6.72
C GLU A 97 -11.94 -2.52 7.34
N LEU A 98 -11.91 -1.44 6.54
CA LEU A 98 -12.34 -0.11 6.98
C LEU A 98 -13.83 -0.12 7.41
N LEU A 99 -14.71 -0.72 6.62
CA LEU A 99 -16.13 -0.81 6.93
C LEU A 99 -16.39 -1.71 8.14
N SER A 100 -15.67 -2.83 8.28
CA SER A 100 -15.73 -3.72 9.44
C SER A 100 -15.29 -3.00 10.72
N THR A 101 -14.20 -2.21 10.67
CA THR A 101 -13.77 -1.40 11.81
C THR A 101 -14.83 -0.37 12.20
N ARG A 102 -15.52 0.23 11.24
CA ARG A 102 -16.62 1.17 11.49
C ARG A 102 -17.85 0.48 12.04
N SER A 103 -18.17 -0.71 11.52
CA SER A 103 -19.23 -1.59 11.97
C SER A 103 -19.07 -1.88 13.48
N THR A 104 -17.89 -2.31 13.90
CA THR A 104 -17.58 -2.53 15.33
C THR A 104 -17.76 -1.26 16.17
N ARG A 105 -17.29 -0.09 15.69
CA ARG A 105 -17.40 1.18 16.42
C ARG A 105 -18.81 1.70 16.54
N LEU A 106 -19.66 1.43 15.56
CA LEU A 106 -21.07 1.86 15.55
C LEU A 106 -22.02 0.83 16.14
N ASN A 107 -21.51 -0.35 16.50
CA ASN A 107 -22.30 -1.52 16.88
C ASN A 107 -23.39 -1.83 15.83
N LEU A 108 -23.00 -1.77 14.55
CA LEU A 108 -23.83 -2.08 13.39
C LEU A 108 -23.21 -3.27 12.69
N GLU A 109 -24.01 -4.24 12.29
CA GLU A 109 -23.53 -5.30 11.39
C GLU A 109 -23.22 -4.76 10.00
N LEU A 110 -22.12 -5.22 9.40
CA LEU A 110 -21.84 -4.95 8.00
C LEU A 110 -22.75 -5.90 7.18
N PRO A 111 -23.74 -5.38 6.42
CA PRO A 111 -24.63 -6.23 5.65
C PRO A 111 -23.88 -7.01 4.58
N THR A 112 -24.40 -8.18 4.26
CA THR A 112 -23.97 -8.99 3.13
C THR A 112 -24.64 -8.54 1.83
N SER A 113 -24.14 -9.00 0.69
CA SER A 113 -24.80 -8.78 -0.59
C SER A 113 -26.19 -9.44 -0.65
N ASP A 114 -26.35 -10.55 0.06
CA ASP A 114 -27.62 -11.29 0.10
C ASP A 114 -28.69 -10.52 0.89
N ASP A 115 -28.33 -9.88 2.00
CA ASP A 115 -29.24 -9.02 2.78
C ASP A 115 -29.78 -7.86 1.93
N LEU A 116 -28.97 -7.37 0.99
CA LEU A 116 -29.34 -6.29 0.08
C LEU A 116 -30.17 -6.76 -1.12
N ARG A 117 -30.17 -8.06 -1.42
CA ARG A 117 -31.00 -8.69 -2.47
C ARG A 117 -32.32 -9.24 -1.92
N ASP A 118 -32.40 -9.48 -0.60
CA ASP A 118 -33.60 -9.97 0.06
C ASP A 118 -34.58 -8.83 0.36
N PRO A 119 -35.78 -8.77 -0.27
CA PRO A 119 -36.69 -7.64 -0.14
C PRO A 119 -37.03 -7.21 1.31
N PRO A 120 -37.32 -8.12 2.26
CA PRO A 120 -37.63 -7.72 3.61
C PRO A 120 -36.45 -7.08 4.37
N GLN A 121 -35.21 -7.40 4.03
CA GLN A 121 -34.00 -6.89 4.70
C GLN A 121 -33.37 -5.71 3.97
N GLN A 122 -33.65 -5.56 2.70
CA GLN A 122 -33.00 -4.66 1.74
C GLN A 122 -32.94 -3.20 2.23
N GLN A 123 -34.00 -2.69 2.82
CA GLN A 123 -34.03 -1.30 3.26
C GLN A 123 -33.15 -1.09 4.48
N ASN A 124 -33.21 -1.98 5.46
CA ASN A 124 -32.39 -1.92 6.67
C ASN A 124 -30.92 -2.10 6.35
N ALA A 125 -30.58 -3.05 5.49
CA ALA A 125 -29.23 -3.30 5.01
C ALA A 125 -28.65 -2.09 4.28
N SER A 126 -29.41 -1.47 3.37
CA SER A 126 -28.99 -0.27 2.64
C SER A 126 -28.78 0.92 3.59
N GLU A 127 -29.61 1.09 4.61
CA GLU A 127 -29.47 2.14 5.61
C GLU A 127 -28.25 1.90 6.51
N ALA A 128 -27.96 0.66 6.89
CA ALA A 128 -26.76 0.29 7.63
C ALA A 128 -25.49 0.63 6.83
N VAL A 129 -25.43 0.27 5.55
CA VAL A 129 -24.32 0.67 4.66
C VAL A 129 -24.18 2.18 4.59
N LEU A 130 -25.28 2.91 4.43
CA LEU A 130 -25.27 4.36 4.40
C LEU A 130 -24.66 4.96 5.67
N ARG A 131 -25.06 4.48 6.85
CA ARG A 131 -24.53 4.92 8.15
C ARG A 131 -23.04 4.59 8.28
N LEU A 132 -22.62 3.40 7.89
CA LEU A 132 -21.22 2.98 7.90
C LEU A 132 -20.35 3.89 7.00
N CYS A 133 -20.86 4.26 5.83
CA CYS A 133 -20.17 5.20 4.96
C CYS A 133 -20.14 6.61 5.54
N GLN A 134 -21.25 7.10 6.09
CA GLN A 134 -21.37 8.45 6.67
C GLN A 134 -20.44 8.66 7.86
N PHE A 135 -20.24 7.66 8.70
CA PHE A 135 -19.42 7.75 9.91
C PHE A 135 -17.97 8.25 9.64
N GLY A 136 -17.48 8.16 8.44
CA GLY A 136 -16.17 8.69 8.09
C GLY A 136 -16.21 9.66 6.92
N GLY A 137 -17.30 10.42 6.76
CA GLY A 137 -17.43 11.35 5.65
C GLY A 137 -17.82 12.75 6.09
N ARG A 138 -17.55 13.71 5.23
CA ARG A 138 -18.01 15.09 5.38
C ARG A 138 -18.43 15.66 4.05
N TYR A 139 -19.39 16.57 4.09
CA TYR A 139 -19.73 17.37 2.93
C TYR A 139 -18.68 18.48 2.75
N VAL A 140 -18.08 18.53 1.56
CA VAL A 140 -17.16 19.59 1.18
C VAL A 140 -17.89 20.53 0.23
N GLU A 141 -17.90 21.82 0.54
CA GLU A 141 -18.43 22.81 -0.37
C GLU A 141 -17.53 22.94 -1.61
N GLY A 142 -18.11 22.70 -2.77
CA GLY A 142 -17.46 22.90 -4.05
C GLY A 142 -17.43 24.38 -4.48
N ARG A 143 -16.79 24.64 -5.61
CA ARG A 143 -16.79 25.98 -6.22
C ARG A 143 -18.24 26.45 -6.51
N ARG A 144 -18.48 27.73 -6.32
CA ARG A 144 -19.77 28.38 -6.72
C ARG A 144 -20.03 28.10 -8.19
N ARG A 145 -21.20 27.55 -8.49
CA ARG A 145 -21.68 27.42 -9.88
C ARG A 145 -22.14 28.84 -10.36
N PRO A 146 -22.22 29.04 -11.68
CA PRO A 146 -22.76 30.31 -12.23
C PRO A 146 -24.14 30.69 -11.67
N SER A 147 -24.92 29.68 -11.24
CA SER A 147 -26.23 29.85 -10.58
C SER A 147 -26.16 30.36 -9.13
N GLY A 148 -24.99 30.72 -8.61
CA GLY A 148 -24.81 31.18 -7.23
C GLY A 148 -24.86 30.11 -6.14
N LYS A 149 -25.34 28.91 -6.46
CA LYS A 149 -25.42 27.77 -5.51
C LYS A 149 -24.08 27.07 -5.42
N ARG A 150 -23.60 26.80 -4.19
CA ARG A 150 -22.44 25.96 -3.96
C ARG A 150 -22.86 24.49 -4.06
N SER A 151 -22.14 23.69 -4.85
CA SER A 151 -22.34 22.26 -4.82
C SER A 151 -21.76 21.69 -3.54
N ARG A 152 -22.55 20.91 -2.79
CA ARG A 152 -22.05 20.11 -1.69
C ARG A 152 -21.75 18.70 -2.20
N THR A 153 -20.49 18.28 -2.10
CA THR A 153 -20.07 16.94 -2.46
C THR A 153 -19.64 16.22 -1.20
N TRP A 154 -20.26 15.09 -0.93
CA TRP A 154 -19.83 14.24 0.17
C TRP A 154 -18.48 13.62 -0.19
N ARG A 155 -17.54 13.66 0.74
CA ARG A 155 -16.23 13.02 0.62
C ARG A 155 -15.98 12.11 1.82
N PRO A 156 -15.62 10.84 1.60
CA PRO A 156 -15.23 9.97 2.69
C PRO A 156 -13.99 10.54 3.35
N TYR A 157 -14.09 10.73 4.65
CA TYR A 157 -12.93 11.03 5.48
C TYR A 157 -12.33 9.69 5.90
N LEU A 158 -11.30 9.29 5.22
CA LEU A 158 -10.50 8.18 5.69
C LEU A 158 -9.67 8.76 6.84
N VAL A 159 -10.08 8.45 8.07
CA VAL A 159 -9.23 8.66 9.23
C VAL A 159 -8.07 7.69 9.03
N ALA A 160 -7.01 8.15 8.38
CA ALA A 160 -5.74 7.51 8.54
C ALA A 160 -5.37 7.67 10.02
N PRO A 161 -5.00 6.61 10.74
CA PRO A 161 -4.29 6.80 11.99
C PRO A 161 -3.10 7.69 11.67
N GLU A 162 -3.04 8.82 12.37
CA GLU A 162 -2.11 9.95 12.15
C GLU A 162 -0.75 9.60 11.53
N PRO A 163 -0.10 10.54 10.89
CA PRO A 163 -0.49 11.62 9.98
C PRO A 163 -0.06 11.31 8.56
N CYS A 164 -0.85 10.55 7.85
CA CYS A 164 -0.59 10.33 6.43
C CYS A 164 -1.09 11.50 5.59
N ARG A 165 -0.63 12.72 5.89
CA ARG A 165 -0.88 13.88 5.02
C ARG A 165 -0.29 13.67 3.62
N HIS A 166 0.67 12.79 3.50
CA HIS A 166 1.29 12.36 2.24
C HIS A 166 1.75 10.92 2.40
N LEU A 167 0.83 9.94 2.27
CA LEU A 167 1.29 8.61 1.89
C LEU A 167 1.80 8.76 0.45
N PRO A 168 3.12 8.78 0.24
CA PRO A 168 3.65 8.80 -1.11
C PRO A 168 3.20 7.52 -1.81
N LYS A 169 3.02 7.58 -3.12
CA LYS A 169 2.77 6.43 -4.00
C LYS A 169 3.85 5.31 -3.90
N ARG A 170 4.72 5.36 -2.92
CA ARG A 170 5.94 4.56 -2.76
C ARG A 170 6.03 3.83 -1.42
N ASP A 171 4.93 3.71 -0.67
CA ASP A 171 5.02 3.06 0.65
C ASP A 171 5.32 1.56 0.53
N ALA A 172 4.81 0.89 -0.51
CA ALA A 172 5.13 -0.51 -0.75
C ALA A 172 6.63 -0.72 -1.03
N GLU A 173 7.24 0.13 -1.86
CA GLU A 173 8.68 0.09 -2.14
C GLU A 173 9.52 0.45 -0.91
N LEU A 174 9.09 1.41 -0.11
CA LEU A 174 9.78 1.78 1.14
C LEU A 174 9.72 0.65 2.17
N ASN A 175 8.56 0.03 2.34
CA ASN A 175 8.38 -1.12 3.20
C ASN A 175 9.22 -2.31 2.72
N PHE A 176 9.23 -2.57 1.41
CA PHE A 176 10.08 -3.59 0.83
C PHE A 176 11.57 -3.39 1.19
N ILE A 177 12.09 -2.17 1.03
CA ILE A 177 13.49 -1.87 1.40
C ILE A 177 13.71 -2.04 2.91
N MET A 178 12.74 -1.66 3.73
CA MET A 178 12.82 -1.85 5.17
C MET A 178 12.93 -3.34 5.54
N TRP A 179 12.13 -4.19 4.92
CA TRP A 179 12.19 -5.64 5.11
C TRP A 179 13.48 -6.25 4.60
N LEU A 180 14.04 -5.77 3.49
CA LEU A 180 15.38 -6.17 3.04
C LEU A 180 16.48 -5.80 4.05
N GLN A 181 16.34 -4.65 4.72
CA GLN A 181 17.27 -4.28 5.79
C GLN A 181 17.17 -5.19 7.01
N PHE A 182 15.94 -5.62 7.38
CA PHE A 182 15.74 -6.60 8.44
C PHE A 182 16.36 -7.95 8.08
N ALA A 183 16.08 -8.47 6.88
CA ALA A 183 16.67 -9.71 6.40
C ALA A 183 18.21 -9.64 6.42
N TRP A 184 18.78 -8.51 6.02
CA TRP A 184 20.21 -8.30 6.10
C TRP A 184 20.74 -8.33 7.54
N LEU A 185 20.08 -7.62 8.45
CA LEU A 185 20.50 -7.52 9.86
C LEU A 185 20.44 -8.88 10.55
N GLU A 186 19.35 -9.62 10.37
CA GLU A 186 19.16 -10.95 10.97
C GLU A 186 20.21 -11.94 10.50
N THR A 187 20.62 -11.86 9.24
CA THR A 187 21.56 -12.82 8.67
C THR A 187 23.03 -12.47 8.89
N SER A 188 23.36 -11.20 8.98
CA SER A 188 24.75 -10.74 9.13
C SER A 188 25.11 -10.27 10.54
N GLY A 189 24.11 -10.10 11.41
CA GLY A 189 24.30 -9.48 12.73
C GLY A 189 24.67 -8.00 12.68
N ALA A 190 24.82 -7.40 11.50
CA ALA A 190 25.23 -6.02 11.30
C ALA A 190 24.26 -5.26 10.41
N LYS A 191 24.06 -3.98 10.68
CA LYS A 191 23.24 -3.11 9.84
C LYS A 191 23.90 -2.92 8.47
N PRO A 192 23.13 -2.95 7.36
CA PRO A 192 23.67 -2.66 6.05
C PRO A 192 24.17 -1.21 5.99
N ASN A 193 25.25 -0.98 5.23
CA ASN A 193 25.65 0.39 4.91
C ASN A 193 24.64 1.02 3.94
N LEU A 194 23.88 1.96 4.45
CA LEU A 194 22.82 2.67 3.70
C LEU A 194 23.34 3.89 2.93
N ALA A 195 24.66 4.07 2.80
CA ALA A 195 25.22 5.10 1.94
C ALA A 195 24.81 4.81 0.49
N ALA A 196 23.98 5.67 -0.07
CA ALA A 196 23.46 5.54 -1.41
C ALA A 196 23.67 6.87 -2.16
N ASN A 197 24.58 6.86 -3.13
CA ASN A 197 24.86 8.00 -3.98
C ASN A 197 24.84 7.58 -5.46
N ARG A 198 24.58 8.53 -6.35
CA ARG A 198 24.85 8.36 -7.78
C ARG A 198 26.19 8.98 -8.14
N ALA A 199 27.00 8.24 -8.86
CA ALA A 199 28.18 8.80 -9.51
C ALA A 199 27.77 9.70 -10.69
N LEU A 200 28.71 10.47 -11.21
CA LEU A 200 28.51 11.35 -12.37
C LEU A 200 27.99 10.59 -13.61
N ASN A 201 28.38 9.32 -13.77
CA ASN A 201 27.93 8.42 -14.84
C ASN A 201 26.59 7.72 -14.53
N ARG A 202 25.86 8.14 -13.50
CA ARG A 202 24.60 7.57 -12.98
C ARG A 202 24.72 6.18 -12.34
N GLU A 203 25.90 5.64 -12.15
CA GLU A 203 26.09 4.39 -11.43
C GLU A 203 25.68 4.51 -9.95
N ILE A 204 25.01 3.49 -9.44
CA ILE A 204 24.60 3.43 -8.03
C ILE A 204 25.83 3.04 -7.21
N ARG A 205 26.25 3.94 -6.31
CA ARG A 205 27.26 3.67 -5.28
C ARG A 205 26.58 3.11 -4.03
N GLY A 206 27.28 2.19 -3.36
CA GLY A 206 26.76 1.49 -2.18
C GLY A 206 26.28 0.06 -2.53
N ALA A 207 26.87 -0.92 -1.87
CA ALA A 207 26.60 -2.34 -2.16
C ALA A 207 25.11 -2.68 -1.88
N PHE A 208 24.59 -2.27 -0.72
CA PHE A 208 23.18 -2.47 -0.38
C PHE A 208 22.24 -1.76 -1.36
N ALA A 209 22.58 -0.54 -1.81
CA ALA A 209 21.76 0.20 -2.78
C ALA A 209 21.71 -0.49 -4.14
N ARG A 210 22.81 -1.08 -4.63
CA ARG A 210 22.83 -1.86 -5.86
C ARG A 210 21.99 -3.12 -5.75
N MET A 211 22.10 -3.86 -4.65
CA MET A 211 21.27 -5.02 -4.37
C MET A 211 19.78 -4.64 -4.33
N THR A 212 19.44 -3.57 -3.64
CA THR A 212 18.07 -3.05 -3.58
C THR A 212 17.52 -2.69 -4.96
N ALA A 213 18.32 -2.03 -5.80
CA ALA A 213 17.91 -1.70 -7.17
C ALA A 213 17.62 -2.95 -8.00
N GLU A 214 18.45 -4.00 -7.85
CA GLU A 214 18.22 -5.27 -8.54
C GLU A 214 16.98 -5.98 -8.00
N CYS A 215 16.76 -6.00 -6.69
CA CYS A 215 15.54 -6.53 -6.10
C CYS A 215 14.29 -5.80 -6.63
N LEU A 216 14.30 -4.45 -6.68
CA LEU A 216 13.20 -3.65 -7.22
C LEU A 216 12.94 -3.97 -8.70
N ARG A 217 13.99 -4.20 -9.49
CA ARG A 217 13.87 -4.63 -10.88
C ARG A 217 13.18 -5.99 -11.00
N LEU A 218 13.57 -6.94 -10.17
CA LEU A 218 13.03 -8.31 -10.16
C LEU A 218 11.54 -8.35 -9.79
N ILE A 219 11.10 -7.54 -8.84
CA ILE A 219 9.68 -7.44 -8.44
C ILE A 219 8.84 -6.57 -9.39
N GLY A 220 9.42 -6.08 -10.49
CA GLY A 220 8.71 -5.25 -11.46
C GLY A 220 8.61 -3.77 -11.10
N ALA A 221 9.23 -3.32 -9.99
CA ALA A 221 9.32 -1.93 -9.56
C ALA A 221 10.52 -1.19 -10.16
N SER A 222 10.92 -1.52 -11.38
CA SER A 222 12.11 -0.96 -12.05
C SER A 222 12.07 0.56 -12.29
N HIS A 223 10.89 1.17 -12.15
CA HIS A 223 10.69 2.62 -12.18
C HIS A 223 11.08 3.30 -10.86
N ALA A 224 11.22 2.53 -9.78
CA ALA A 224 11.55 3.05 -8.48
C ALA A 224 13.03 3.40 -8.38
N ASP A 225 13.31 4.58 -7.82
CA ASP A 225 14.68 5.02 -7.57
C ASP A 225 15.18 4.50 -6.22
N ALA A 226 15.96 3.41 -6.24
CA ALA A 226 16.50 2.80 -5.04
C ALA A 226 17.31 3.80 -4.17
N VAL A 227 18.08 4.69 -4.80
CA VAL A 227 18.88 5.70 -4.07
C VAL A 227 17.96 6.71 -3.39
N GLY A 228 16.97 7.22 -4.10
CA GLY A 228 15.99 8.15 -3.55
C GLY A 228 15.17 7.54 -2.41
N LEU A 229 14.74 6.28 -2.56
CA LEU A 229 13.99 5.56 -1.52
C LEU A 229 14.83 5.31 -0.25
N ILE A 230 16.08 4.89 -0.40
CA ILE A 230 16.98 4.68 0.74
C ILE A 230 17.25 6.01 1.48
N ASN A 231 17.46 7.09 0.75
CA ASN A 231 17.65 8.41 1.34
C ASN A 231 16.38 8.89 2.07
N GLU A 232 15.21 8.66 1.49
CA GLU A 232 13.94 8.97 2.15
C GLU A 232 13.75 8.18 3.45
N LEU A 233 14.09 6.88 3.47
CA LEU A 233 14.06 6.08 4.70
C LEU A 233 15.01 6.63 5.77
N ASN A 234 16.21 7.05 5.37
CA ASN A 234 17.17 7.64 6.28
C ASN A 234 16.67 8.96 6.89
N GLU A 235 16.02 9.80 6.08
CA GLU A 235 15.43 11.05 6.57
C GLU A 235 14.24 10.80 7.52
N ARG A 236 13.37 9.85 7.20
CA ARG A 236 12.25 9.47 8.08
C ARG A 236 12.74 8.99 9.44
N ARG A 237 13.86 8.24 9.48
CA ARG A 237 14.48 7.77 10.74
C ARG A 237 15.05 8.91 11.54
N ARG A 238 15.73 9.86 10.89
CA ARG A 238 16.29 11.07 11.57
C ARG A 238 15.18 11.91 12.20
N LYS A 239 14.06 12.09 11.51
CA LYS A 239 12.91 12.87 12.02
C LYS A 239 12.17 12.19 13.18
N LYS A 240 12.21 10.85 13.27
CA LYS A 240 11.57 10.07 14.36
C LYS A 240 12.46 9.91 15.59
N SER A 241 13.77 10.11 15.47
CA SER A 241 14.67 10.13 16.61
C SER A 241 14.68 11.53 17.21
N PRO A 242 14.05 11.77 18.39
CA PRO A 242 14.19 13.05 19.05
C PRO A 242 15.69 13.22 19.37
N VAL A 243 16.26 14.34 18.95
CA VAL A 243 17.59 14.75 19.34
C VAL A 243 17.58 14.82 20.86
N ARG A 244 18.16 13.84 21.53
CA ARG A 244 18.51 13.96 22.94
C ARG A 244 19.77 14.82 22.98
N TYR A 245 19.59 16.08 23.31
CA TYR A 245 20.65 16.92 23.84
C TYR A 245 20.94 16.54 25.28
#